data_558c5c865aac464fd329dba395c883d2
#
_entry.id   558c5c865aac464fd329dba395c883d2
#
_cell.length_a   1.000
_cell.length_b   1.000
_cell.length_c   1.000
_cell.angle_alpha   90.00
_cell.angle_beta   90.00
_cell.angle_gamma   90.00
#
_symmetry.space_group_name_H-M   'P 1'
#
loop_
_entity.id
_entity.type
_entity.pdbx_description
1 polymer ?
#
loop_
_entity_poly.entity_id
_entity_poly.type
_entity_poly.pdbx_seq_one_letter_code
_entity_poly.pdbx_strand_id
1 'polypeptide(L)'
;MENPKTILKQLGLSEAEIKIYLALSARGALTASELTKAAHLKRPTAYYALRSLKEHGLIKAGNAPGVERFQAEPPQALEAMVSVRAKELTALAAEVHGIIPELLKKKVSDSGLPAVSFYEGEEAMKQAIMETVYCRSRHIDSIAPSDNFFWQVGQSFSAGYIAERVARKITTRNLWEQPLTPEIMTRSYAGISQVRILPKPMIGKFRSTVFLYDDTVMYISSKDNGYVLVVKSAEHFEMMKAIYDTLWATAGSAR
;
A
#
# COMPACT_ATOMS: atom_id res chain seq x y z
N MET A 1 15.30 -18.52 -16.87
CA MET A 1 15.19 -18.91 -15.44
C MET A 1 15.99 -17.93 -14.62
N GLU A 2 15.40 -17.34 -13.60
CA GLU A 2 16.13 -16.44 -12.71
C GLU A 2 17.22 -17.21 -11.93
N ASN A 3 18.31 -16.50 -11.65
CA ASN A 3 19.44 -17.09 -10.92
C ASN A 3 19.01 -17.38 -9.46
N PRO A 4 19.17 -18.62 -8.97
CA PRO A 4 18.81 -18.98 -7.59
C PRO A 4 19.39 -18.04 -6.52
N LYS A 5 20.60 -17.50 -6.76
CA LYS A 5 21.21 -16.51 -5.85
C LYS A 5 20.41 -15.24 -5.74
N THR A 6 19.82 -14.76 -6.84
CA THR A 6 19.01 -13.53 -6.85
C THR A 6 17.75 -13.73 -6.02
N ILE A 7 17.07 -14.87 -6.20
CA ILE A 7 15.87 -15.20 -5.42
C ILE A 7 16.18 -15.31 -3.92
N LEU A 8 17.25 -16.03 -3.56
CA LEU A 8 17.67 -16.16 -2.15
C LEU A 8 18.04 -14.81 -1.53
N LYS A 9 18.63 -13.90 -2.29
CA LYS A 9 18.93 -12.53 -1.84
C LYS A 9 17.63 -11.73 -1.62
N GLN A 10 16.64 -11.86 -2.50
CA GLN A 10 15.32 -11.23 -2.33
C GLN A 10 14.57 -11.78 -1.10
N LEU A 11 14.78 -13.04 -0.76
CA LEU A 11 14.30 -13.63 0.49
C LEU A 11 15.03 -13.10 1.74
N GLY A 12 16.02 -12.22 1.57
CA GLY A 12 16.73 -11.56 2.65
C GLY A 12 17.92 -12.34 3.19
N LEU A 13 18.35 -13.41 2.52
CA LEU A 13 19.57 -14.13 2.90
C LEU A 13 20.81 -13.29 2.52
N SER A 14 21.75 -13.21 3.44
CA SER A 14 23.06 -12.60 3.19
C SER A 14 23.90 -13.42 2.19
N GLU A 15 24.91 -12.81 1.62
CA GLU A 15 25.82 -13.53 0.70
C GLU A 15 26.50 -14.74 1.36
N ALA A 16 26.79 -14.67 2.65
CA ALA A 16 27.40 -15.78 3.40
C ALA A 16 26.41 -16.93 3.55
N GLU A 17 25.17 -16.64 3.90
CA GLU A 17 24.08 -17.63 4.01
C GLU A 17 23.81 -18.32 2.69
N ILE A 18 23.74 -17.55 1.60
CA ILE A 18 23.53 -18.07 0.25
C ILE A 18 24.64 -19.03 -0.14
N LYS A 19 25.90 -18.66 0.11
CA LYS A 19 27.05 -19.51 -0.20
C LYS A 19 27.02 -20.83 0.58
N ILE A 20 26.71 -20.77 1.87
CA ILE A 20 26.61 -21.96 2.74
C ILE A 20 25.44 -22.84 2.31
N TYR A 21 24.25 -22.26 2.12
CA TYR A 21 23.04 -23.00 1.73
C TYR A 21 23.25 -23.73 0.39
N LEU A 22 23.79 -23.04 -0.61
CA LEU A 22 24.08 -23.65 -1.91
C LEU A 22 25.17 -24.73 -1.82
N ALA A 23 26.20 -24.56 -0.96
CA ALA A 23 27.22 -25.58 -0.75
C ALA A 23 26.63 -26.83 -0.11
N LEU A 24 25.73 -26.69 0.88
CA LEU A 24 25.03 -27.80 1.52
C LEU A 24 24.06 -28.49 0.56
N SER A 25 23.32 -27.73 -0.25
CA SER A 25 22.39 -28.28 -1.23
C SER A 25 23.12 -29.10 -2.33
N ALA A 26 24.32 -28.66 -2.71
CA ALA A 26 25.10 -29.35 -3.74
C ALA A 26 25.92 -30.55 -3.25
N ARG A 27 26.40 -30.52 -1.99
CA ARG A 27 27.38 -31.50 -1.48
C ARG A 27 26.84 -32.38 -0.35
N GLY A 28 25.61 -32.11 0.11
CA GLY A 28 25.05 -32.83 1.26
C GLY A 28 25.61 -32.37 2.61
N ALA A 29 25.67 -33.28 3.57
CA ALA A 29 26.04 -32.93 4.95
C ALA A 29 27.54 -32.60 5.08
N LEU A 30 27.86 -31.41 5.58
CA LEU A 30 29.22 -30.89 5.77
C LEU A 30 29.44 -30.38 7.19
N THR A 31 30.69 -30.43 7.67
CA THR A 31 31.12 -29.81 8.92
C THR A 31 31.28 -28.30 8.73
N ALA A 32 31.27 -27.54 9.84
CA ALA A 32 31.54 -26.09 9.80
C ALA A 32 32.91 -25.75 9.14
N SER A 33 33.92 -26.58 9.34
CA SER A 33 35.27 -26.41 8.75
C SER A 33 35.25 -26.62 7.24
N GLU A 34 34.55 -27.66 6.76
CA GLU A 34 34.37 -27.92 5.32
C GLU A 34 33.58 -26.79 4.64
N LEU A 35 32.53 -26.29 5.30
CA LEU A 35 31.72 -25.17 4.79
C LEU A 35 32.50 -23.86 4.71
N THR A 36 33.31 -23.56 5.71
CA THR A 36 34.21 -22.40 5.72
C THR A 36 35.13 -22.39 4.50
N LYS A 37 35.70 -23.56 4.17
CA LYS A 37 36.57 -23.73 2.98
C LYS A 37 35.73 -23.66 1.68
N ALA A 38 34.61 -24.38 1.61
CA ALA A 38 33.77 -24.46 0.40
C ALA A 38 33.13 -23.11 0.02
N ALA A 39 32.76 -22.30 1.01
CA ALA A 39 32.14 -20.99 0.80
C ALA A 39 33.17 -19.83 0.75
N HIS A 40 34.44 -20.11 0.95
CA HIS A 40 35.52 -19.10 1.06
C HIS A 40 35.17 -18.01 2.08
N LEU A 41 34.73 -18.41 3.27
CA LEU A 41 34.35 -17.50 4.35
C LEU A 41 35.33 -17.56 5.51
N LYS A 42 35.43 -16.48 6.29
CA LYS A 42 36.10 -16.50 7.59
C LYS A 42 35.27 -17.27 8.61
N ARG A 43 35.92 -17.99 9.55
CA ARG A 43 35.23 -18.80 10.57
C ARG A 43 34.07 -18.08 11.28
N PRO A 44 34.25 -16.86 11.83
CA PRO A 44 33.16 -16.16 12.52
C PRO A 44 31.97 -15.94 11.61
N THR A 45 32.19 -15.49 10.37
CA THR A 45 31.12 -15.25 9.39
C THR A 45 30.36 -16.53 9.05
N ALA A 46 31.07 -17.66 8.91
CA ALA A 46 30.44 -18.95 8.63
C ALA A 46 29.54 -19.41 9.80
N TYR A 47 30.00 -19.24 11.06
CA TYR A 47 29.19 -19.60 12.23
C TYR A 47 27.95 -18.74 12.37
N TYR A 48 28.05 -17.43 12.14
CA TYR A 48 26.87 -16.56 12.12
C TYR A 48 25.86 -16.98 11.05
N ALA A 49 26.33 -17.25 9.83
CA ALA A 49 25.47 -17.68 8.74
C ALA A 49 24.82 -19.06 9.01
N LEU A 50 25.56 -20.01 9.61
CA LEU A 50 25.01 -21.31 10.02
C LEU A 50 23.93 -21.16 11.08
N ARG A 51 24.13 -20.30 12.08
CA ARG A 51 23.14 -20.02 13.11
C ARG A 51 21.88 -19.42 12.51
N SER A 52 22.02 -18.40 11.69
CA SER A 52 20.90 -17.74 11.03
C SER A 52 20.11 -18.68 10.11
N LEU A 53 20.79 -19.48 9.28
CA LEU A 53 20.14 -20.48 8.42
C LEU A 53 19.38 -21.53 9.24
N LYS A 54 19.87 -21.90 10.42
CA LYS A 54 19.19 -22.81 11.35
C LYS A 54 17.95 -22.15 11.96
N GLU A 55 18.05 -20.87 12.36
CA GLU A 55 16.92 -20.08 12.86
C GLU A 55 15.83 -19.91 11.80
N HIS A 56 16.21 -19.78 10.53
CA HIS A 56 15.29 -19.74 9.37
C HIS A 56 14.73 -21.14 9.00
N GLY A 57 15.17 -22.22 9.63
CA GLY A 57 14.74 -23.57 9.31
C GLY A 57 15.20 -24.10 7.94
N LEU A 58 16.26 -23.50 7.38
CA LEU A 58 16.80 -23.89 6.07
C LEU A 58 17.89 -24.95 6.14
N ILE A 59 18.46 -25.16 7.33
CA ILE A 59 19.43 -26.21 7.60
C ILE A 59 19.14 -26.89 8.94
N LYS A 60 19.54 -28.13 9.05
CA LYS A 60 19.57 -28.87 10.32
C LYS A 60 21.00 -29.26 10.68
N ALA A 61 21.23 -29.37 11.98
CA ALA A 61 22.45 -29.97 12.53
C ALA A 61 22.18 -31.42 12.90
N GLY A 62 23.00 -32.33 12.39
CA GLY A 62 22.98 -33.73 12.77
C GLY A 62 24.21 -34.07 13.59
N ASN A 63 24.05 -34.83 14.66
CA ASN A 63 25.16 -35.31 15.47
C ASN A 63 25.65 -36.65 14.87
N ALA A 64 26.82 -36.61 14.20
CA ALA A 64 27.60 -37.83 14.02
C ALA A 64 28.59 -37.95 15.21
N PRO A 65 28.97 -39.15 15.60
CA PRO A 65 29.90 -39.31 16.71
C PRO A 65 31.17 -38.44 16.54
N GLY A 66 31.31 -37.40 17.39
CA GLY A 66 32.49 -36.56 17.49
C GLY A 66 32.51 -35.25 16.69
N VAL A 67 31.65 -35.02 15.66
CA VAL A 67 31.67 -33.76 14.88
C VAL A 67 30.27 -33.38 14.41
N GLU A 68 29.84 -32.16 14.70
CA GLU A 68 28.59 -31.59 14.22
C GLU A 68 28.61 -31.42 12.68
N ARG A 69 27.61 -31.99 11.99
CA ARG A 69 27.42 -31.84 10.55
C ARG A 69 26.13 -31.09 10.26
N PHE A 70 26.18 -30.22 9.32
CA PHE A 70 25.05 -29.40 8.84
C PHE A 70 24.55 -29.98 7.51
N GLN A 71 23.24 -29.99 7.34
CA GLN A 71 22.59 -30.44 6.09
C GLN A 71 21.50 -29.43 5.73
N ALA A 72 21.36 -29.13 4.41
CA ALA A 72 20.25 -28.33 3.94
C ALA A 72 18.94 -29.12 4.14
N GLU A 73 17.91 -28.41 4.57
CA GLU A 73 16.53 -28.92 4.53
C GLU A 73 16.06 -29.00 3.06
N PRO A 74 15.03 -29.79 2.76
CA PRO A 74 14.48 -29.86 1.42
C PRO A 74 14.11 -28.49 0.89
N PRO A 75 14.20 -28.22 -0.44
CA PRO A 75 13.93 -26.90 -1.03
C PRO A 75 12.55 -26.31 -0.68
N GLN A 76 11.59 -27.17 -0.32
CA GLN A 76 10.25 -26.77 0.18
C GLN A 76 10.32 -25.94 1.48
N ALA A 77 11.42 -26.02 2.24
CA ALA A 77 11.64 -25.15 3.39
C ALA A 77 11.71 -23.65 3.00
N LEU A 78 12.12 -23.35 1.77
CA LEU A 78 12.09 -21.97 1.25
C LEU A 78 10.65 -21.45 1.10
N GLU A 79 9.71 -22.30 0.67
CA GLU A 79 8.28 -21.92 0.56
C GLU A 79 7.69 -21.66 1.95
N ALA A 80 8.06 -22.46 2.94
CA ALA A 80 7.65 -22.25 4.33
C ALA A 80 8.19 -20.90 4.85
N MET A 81 9.45 -20.56 4.57
CA MET A 81 10.04 -19.28 4.92
C MET A 81 9.29 -18.10 4.27
N VAL A 82 8.93 -18.19 2.99
CA VAL A 82 8.12 -17.18 2.29
C VAL A 82 6.78 -16.99 2.99
N SER A 83 6.11 -18.11 3.32
CA SER A 83 4.79 -18.09 3.98
C SER A 83 4.83 -17.42 5.35
N VAL A 84 5.86 -17.72 6.17
CA VAL A 84 6.07 -17.08 7.48
C VAL A 84 6.27 -15.58 7.30
N ARG A 85 7.16 -15.18 6.39
CA ARG A 85 7.46 -13.77 6.15
C ARG A 85 6.26 -12.98 5.62
N ALA A 86 5.45 -13.58 4.76
CA ALA A 86 4.20 -12.98 4.29
C ALA A 86 3.22 -12.71 5.45
N LYS A 87 3.09 -13.65 6.39
CA LYS A 87 2.26 -13.46 7.60
C LYS A 87 2.80 -12.34 8.50
N GLU A 88 4.12 -12.30 8.71
CA GLU A 88 4.77 -11.24 9.50
C GLU A 88 4.55 -9.85 8.87
N LEU A 89 4.71 -9.73 7.55
CA LEU A 89 4.45 -8.48 6.84
C LEU A 89 2.97 -8.07 6.91
N THR A 90 2.06 -9.03 6.85
CA THR A 90 0.61 -8.74 7.00
C THR A 90 0.30 -8.25 8.42
N ALA A 91 0.88 -8.87 9.44
CA ALA A 91 0.72 -8.42 10.83
C ALA A 91 1.32 -7.02 11.05
N LEU A 92 2.54 -6.79 10.56
CA LEU A 92 3.21 -5.49 10.63
C LEU A 92 2.41 -4.40 9.90
N ALA A 93 1.84 -4.70 8.74
CA ALA A 93 0.96 -3.79 8.04
C ALA A 93 -0.25 -3.38 8.89
N ALA A 94 -0.86 -4.33 9.60
CA ALA A 94 -1.98 -4.04 10.52
C ALA A 94 -1.54 -3.15 11.70
N GLU A 95 -0.36 -3.39 12.26
CA GLU A 95 0.21 -2.55 13.34
C GLU A 95 0.49 -1.13 12.86
N VAL A 96 1.13 -1.00 11.68
CA VAL A 96 1.37 0.31 11.05
C VAL A 96 0.07 1.06 10.81
N HIS A 97 -0.97 0.38 10.33
CA HIS A 97 -2.30 0.97 10.18
C HIS A 97 -2.86 1.49 11.52
N GLY A 98 -2.57 0.81 12.62
CA GLY A 98 -3.01 1.22 13.97
C GLY A 98 -2.35 2.51 14.46
N ILE A 99 -1.07 2.73 14.17
CA ILE A 99 -0.31 3.90 14.65
C ILE A 99 -0.46 5.15 13.78
N ILE A 100 -0.83 5.00 12.49
CA ILE A 100 -0.97 6.14 11.57
C ILE A 100 -1.89 7.24 12.12
N PRO A 101 -3.10 6.96 12.66
CA PRO A 101 -3.98 7.99 13.21
C PRO A 101 -3.35 8.78 14.36
N GLU A 102 -2.53 8.13 15.18
CA GLU A 102 -1.82 8.80 16.28
C GLU A 102 -0.69 9.70 15.79
N LEU A 103 0.04 9.25 14.77
CA LEU A 103 1.09 10.06 14.15
C LEU A 103 0.50 11.28 13.44
N LEU A 104 -0.65 11.13 12.77
CA LEU A 104 -1.36 12.24 12.13
C LEU A 104 -1.86 13.27 13.13
N LYS A 105 -2.33 12.85 14.33
CA LYS A 105 -2.73 13.78 15.38
C LYS A 105 -1.57 14.67 15.85
N LYS A 106 -0.35 14.16 15.90
CA LYS A 106 0.85 14.92 16.30
C LYS A 106 1.31 15.92 15.23
N LYS A 107 0.89 15.75 13.97
CA LYS A 107 1.27 16.64 12.85
C LYS A 107 0.38 17.89 12.73
N VAL A 108 -0.71 17.97 13.49
CA VAL A 108 -1.55 19.18 13.54
C VAL A 108 -0.80 20.23 14.35
N SER A 109 -0.02 21.06 13.66
CA SER A 109 0.41 22.32 14.24
C SER A 109 -0.83 23.15 14.55
N ASP A 110 -1.02 23.44 15.82
CA ASP A 110 -2.14 24.19 16.43
C ASP A 110 -2.13 25.69 16.04
N SER A 111 -1.57 26.03 14.89
CA SER A 111 -1.41 27.42 14.46
C SER A 111 -2.69 28.07 13.96
N GLY A 112 -3.77 27.30 13.76
CA GLY A 112 -5.03 27.84 13.19
C GLY A 112 -4.90 28.40 11.77
N LEU A 113 -3.69 28.39 11.20
CA LEU A 113 -3.42 28.89 9.87
C LEU A 113 -3.72 27.83 8.78
N PRO A 114 -4.23 28.25 7.61
CA PRO A 114 -4.41 27.37 6.49
C PRO A 114 -3.09 26.69 6.08
N ALA A 115 -3.14 25.38 5.83
CA ALA A 115 -2.01 24.62 5.34
C ALA A 115 -2.28 24.16 3.90
N VAL A 116 -1.28 24.34 3.04
CA VAL A 116 -1.34 23.89 1.64
C VAL A 116 -0.22 22.91 1.39
N SER A 117 -0.56 21.75 0.84
CA SER A 117 0.40 20.71 0.42
C SER A 117 0.23 20.41 -1.05
N PHE A 118 1.34 20.18 -1.72
CA PHE A 118 1.39 19.86 -3.13
C PHE A 118 2.17 18.57 -3.35
N TYR A 119 1.61 17.68 -4.13
CA TYR A 119 2.16 16.35 -4.43
C TYR A 119 2.25 16.22 -5.96
N GLU A 120 3.40 15.85 -6.48
CA GLU A 120 3.67 15.73 -7.91
C GLU A 120 4.11 14.30 -8.25
N GLY A 121 3.63 13.80 -9.39
CA GLY A 121 3.91 12.47 -9.87
C GLY A 121 2.98 11.38 -9.33
N GLU A 122 2.82 10.31 -10.10
CA GLU A 122 1.79 9.28 -9.90
C GLU A 122 1.84 8.65 -8.49
N GLU A 123 3.02 8.29 -7.99
CA GLU A 123 3.14 7.63 -6.68
C GLU A 123 2.84 8.58 -5.52
N ALA A 124 3.29 9.85 -5.59
CA ALA A 124 2.96 10.85 -4.58
C ALA A 124 1.46 11.18 -4.57
N MET A 125 0.83 11.23 -5.74
CA MET A 125 -0.62 11.39 -5.88
C MET A 125 -1.37 10.23 -5.24
N LYS A 126 -0.98 8.98 -5.52
CA LYS A 126 -1.59 7.79 -4.91
C LYS A 126 -1.48 7.83 -3.38
N GLN A 127 -0.32 8.22 -2.85
CA GLN A 127 -0.12 8.37 -1.40
C GLN A 127 -1.06 9.41 -0.81
N ALA A 128 -1.14 10.61 -1.40
CA ALA A 128 -2.03 11.67 -0.94
C ALA A 128 -3.51 11.24 -0.96
N ILE A 129 -3.93 10.54 -2.02
CA ILE A 129 -5.30 10.00 -2.12
C ILE A 129 -5.55 8.95 -1.04
N MET A 130 -4.59 8.06 -0.79
CA MET A 130 -4.72 7.05 0.27
C MET A 130 -4.80 7.66 1.67
N GLU A 131 -4.28 8.87 1.92
CA GLU A 131 -4.46 9.57 3.21
C GLU A 131 -5.94 9.83 3.53
N THR A 132 -6.80 9.96 2.53
CA THR A 132 -8.25 10.21 2.73
C THR A 132 -8.97 9.05 3.43
N VAL A 133 -8.44 7.83 3.37
CA VAL A 133 -9.03 6.67 4.10
C VAL A 133 -8.88 6.77 5.61
N TYR A 134 -8.15 7.77 6.11
CA TYR A 134 -7.99 8.08 7.52
C TYR A 134 -8.81 9.31 7.97
N CYS A 135 -9.75 9.79 7.14
CA CYS A 135 -10.60 10.92 7.50
C CYS A 135 -11.42 10.62 8.76
N ARG A 136 -11.48 11.61 9.68
CA ARG A 136 -12.13 11.48 10.98
C ARG A 136 -13.66 11.40 10.86
N SER A 137 -14.22 12.15 9.91
CA SER A 137 -15.65 12.17 9.59
C SER A 137 -16.19 10.86 9.07
N ARG A 138 -15.32 9.99 8.53
CA ARG A 138 -15.69 8.80 7.76
C ARG A 138 -16.66 9.11 6.62
N HIS A 139 -16.51 10.30 6.06
CA HIS A 139 -17.34 10.78 4.96
C HIS A 139 -16.50 11.62 4.00
N ILE A 140 -16.68 11.40 2.70
CA ILE A 140 -16.04 12.17 1.64
C ILE A 140 -17.09 12.58 0.64
N ASP A 141 -17.21 13.88 0.39
CA ASP A 141 -17.94 14.40 -0.75
C ASP A 141 -17.01 14.55 -1.94
N SER A 142 -17.47 14.17 -3.13
CA SER A 142 -16.63 14.26 -4.32
C SER A 142 -17.33 14.84 -5.54
N ILE A 143 -16.58 15.58 -6.35
CA ILE A 143 -16.91 15.95 -7.71
C ILE A 143 -15.90 15.26 -8.61
N ALA A 144 -16.34 14.42 -9.53
CA ALA A 144 -15.46 13.68 -10.41
C ALA A 144 -15.82 13.92 -11.88
N PRO A 145 -14.90 14.50 -12.67
CA PRO A 145 -15.06 14.59 -14.12
C PRO A 145 -15.05 13.21 -14.77
N SER A 146 -15.53 13.12 -16.00
CA SER A 146 -15.57 11.87 -16.77
C SER A 146 -14.18 11.28 -16.99
N ASP A 147 -13.19 12.14 -17.22
CA ASP A 147 -11.79 11.76 -17.37
C ASP A 147 -11.02 12.13 -16.09
N ASN A 148 -11.12 11.27 -15.09
CA ASN A 148 -10.49 11.49 -13.80
C ASN A 148 -9.31 10.54 -13.57
N PHE A 149 -8.46 10.90 -12.62
CA PHE A 149 -7.26 10.17 -12.26
C PHE A 149 -7.51 8.67 -11.97
N PHE A 150 -8.62 8.31 -11.34
CA PHE A 150 -8.90 6.91 -10.99
C PHE A 150 -9.10 6.00 -12.20
N TRP A 151 -9.56 6.53 -13.33
CA TRP A 151 -9.62 5.78 -14.58
C TRP A 151 -8.24 5.62 -15.23
N GLN A 152 -7.38 6.58 -15.03
CA GLN A 152 -6.07 6.68 -15.69
C GLN A 152 -4.98 5.88 -14.96
N VAL A 153 -5.04 5.78 -13.62
CA VAL A 153 -4.01 5.12 -12.80
C VAL A 153 -4.13 3.60 -12.73
N GLY A 154 -5.20 3.05 -13.30
CA GLY A 154 -5.42 1.61 -13.42
C GLY A 154 -6.32 1.02 -12.34
N GLN A 155 -6.89 -0.13 -12.69
CA GLN A 155 -7.90 -0.81 -11.86
C GLN A 155 -7.37 -1.28 -10.50
N SER A 156 -6.08 -1.65 -10.42
CA SER A 156 -5.48 -2.17 -9.18
C SER A 156 -5.49 -1.14 -8.05
N PHE A 157 -5.06 0.10 -8.33
CA PHE A 157 -5.08 1.16 -7.33
C PHE A 157 -6.51 1.54 -6.95
N SER A 158 -7.38 1.74 -7.93
CA SER A 158 -8.79 2.10 -7.70
C SER A 158 -9.51 1.05 -6.87
N ALA A 159 -9.31 -0.24 -7.16
CA ALA A 159 -9.89 -1.34 -6.39
C ALA A 159 -9.37 -1.38 -4.95
N GLY A 160 -8.07 -1.19 -4.75
CA GLY A 160 -7.44 -1.12 -3.43
C GLY A 160 -7.98 0.04 -2.59
N TYR A 161 -8.06 1.24 -3.17
CA TYR A 161 -8.63 2.42 -2.51
C TYR A 161 -10.10 2.20 -2.09
N ILE A 162 -10.92 1.62 -2.97
CA ILE A 162 -12.32 1.31 -2.66
C ILE A 162 -12.41 0.27 -1.54
N ALA A 163 -11.60 -0.80 -1.60
CA ALA A 163 -11.57 -1.83 -0.56
C ALA A 163 -11.23 -1.26 0.81
N GLU A 164 -10.24 -0.37 0.90
CA GLU A 164 -9.87 0.32 2.14
C GLU A 164 -11.00 1.19 2.67
N ARG A 165 -11.67 1.95 1.81
CA ARG A 165 -12.85 2.76 2.22
C ARG A 165 -13.97 1.89 2.77
N VAL A 166 -14.28 0.77 2.09
CA VAL A 166 -15.31 -0.18 2.53
C VAL A 166 -14.96 -0.77 3.90
N ALA A 167 -13.72 -1.26 4.07
CA ALA A 167 -13.24 -1.82 5.32
C ALA A 167 -13.35 -0.84 6.49
N ARG A 168 -13.13 0.46 6.23
CA ARG A 168 -13.20 1.54 7.22
C ARG A 168 -14.58 2.18 7.35
N LYS A 169 -15.58 1.70 6.60
CA LYS A 169 -16.96 2.23 6.56
C LYS A 169 -17.02 3.73 6.22
N ILE A 170 -16.17 4.17 5.29
CA ILE A 170 -16.16 5.55 4.82
C ILE A 170 -17.23 5.70 3.76
N THR A 171 -18.24 6.50 4.04
CA THR A 171 -19.32 6.82 3.12
C THR A 171 -18.93 7.91 2.12
N THR A 172 -19.57 7.95 0.97
CA THR A 172 -19.33 9.02 -0.01
C THR A 172 -20.62 9.51 -0.66
N ARG A 173 -20.63 10.82 -0.98
CA ARG A 173 -21.55 11.40 -1.94
C ARG A 173 -20.76 11.86 -3.15
N ASN A 174 -21.09 11.38 -4.32
CA ASN A 174 -20.33 11.62 -5.54
C ASN A 174 -21.19 12.34 -6.58
N LEU A 175 -20.70 13.49 -7.05
CA LEU A 175 -21.24 14.21 -8.19
C LEU A 175 -20.42 13.84 -9.43
N TRP A 176 -21.06 13.20 -10.39
CA TRP A 176 -20.42 12.74 -11.62
C TRP A 176 -20.98 13.42 -12.85
N GLU A 177 -20.18 13.52 -13.90
CA GLU A 177 -20.62 14.10 -15.17
C GLU A 177 -21.45 13.14 -16.00
N GLN A 178 -21.22 11.83 -15.87
CA GLN A 178 -21.91 10.78 -16.61
C GLN A 178 -22.33 9.64 -15.69
N PRO A 179 -23.46 8.95 -16.00
CA PRO A 179 -23.81 7.73 -15.31
C PRO A 179 -22.72 6.67 -15.49
N LEU A 180 -22.38 5.96 -14.43
CA LEU A 180 -21.55 4.77 -14.54
C LEU A 180 -22.36 3.62 -15.14
N THR A 181 -21.64 2.69 -15.77
CA THR A 181 -22.25 1.43 -16.18
C THR A 181 -22.75 0.65 -14.95
N PRO A 182 -23.87 -0.10 -15.07
CA PRO A 182 -24.44 -0.87 -13.97
C PRO A 182 -23.42 -1.79 -13.26
N GLU A 183 -22.46 -2.33 -14.00
CA GLU A 183 -21.43 -3.22 -13.46
C GLU A 183 -20.46 -2.50 -12.51
N ILE A 184 -20.09 -1.28 -12.82
CA ILE A 184 -19.22 -0.46 -11.97
C ILE A 184 -19.99 -0.02 -10.72
N MET A 185 -21.26 0.35 -10.88
CA MET A 185 -22.15 0.72 -9.77
C MET A 185 -22.33 -0.42 -8.76
N THR A 186 -22.52 -1.65 -9.24
CA THR A 186 -22.82 -2.80 -8.37
C THR A 186 -21.59 -3.30 -7.60
N ARG A 187 -20.43 -3.30 -8.22
CA ARG A 187 -19.20 -3.81 -7.60
C ARG A 187 -18.56 -2.86 -6.59
N SER A 188 -18.71 -1.56 -6.78
CA SER A 188 -17.88 -0.57 -6.07
C SER A 188 -18.58 0.16 -4.94
N TYR A 189 -19.93 0.15 -4.88
CA TYR A 189 -20.65 1.13 -4.07
C TYR A 189 -21.79 0.59 -3.20
N ALA A 190 -21.89 -0.72 -3.03
CA ALA A 190 -22.99 -1.33 -2.28
C ALA A 190 -23.13 -0.74 -0.86
N GLY A 191 -24.09 0.16 -0.68
CA GLY A 191 -24.54 0.66 0.62
C GLY A 191 -23.74 1.79 1.25
N ILE A 192 -22.55 2.16 0.75
CA ILE A 192 -21.72 3.22 1.35
C ILE A 192 -21.51 4.44 0.45
N SER A 193 -22.00 4.40 -0.77
CA SER A 193 -21.84 5.50 -1.74
C SER A 193 -23.15 5.91 -2.35
N GLN A 194 -23.36 7.22 -2.41
CA GLN A 194 -24.47 7.83 -3.16
C GLN A 194 -23.88 8.53 -4.38
N VAL A 195 -24.56 8.43 -5.53
CA VAL A 195 -24.15 9.07 -6.77
C VAL A 195 -25.29 9.91 -7.33
N ARG A 196 -24.98 11.13 -7.74
CA ARG A 196 -25.85 12.02 -8.52
C ARG A 196 -25.12 12.54 -9.74
N ILE A 197 -25.87 12.89 -10.75
CA ILE A 197 -25.31 13.43 -11.99
C ILE A 197 -25.34 14.95 -11.93
N LEU A 198 -24.22 15.58 -12.26
CA LEU A 198 -24.10 17.03 -12.33
C LEU A 198 -25.15 17.66 -13.23
N PRO A 199 -25.65 18.85 -12.90
CA PRO A 199 -26.53 19.60 -13.79
C PRO A 199 -25.87 19.84 -15.15
N LYS A 200 -26.65 19.76 -16.24
CA LYS A 200 -26.16 19.91 -17.63
C LYS A 200 -25.20 21.09 -17.86
N PRO A 201 -25.42 22.30 -17.29
CA PRO A 201 -24.49 23.42 -17.48
C PRO A 201 -23.10 23.20 -16.87
N MET A 202 -22.97 22.24 -15.94
CA MET A 202 -21.72 21.98 -15.21
C MET A 202 -20.89 20.85 -15.85
N ILE A 203 -21.47 20.08 -16.77
CA ILE A 203 -20.79 18.97 -17.46
C ILE A 203 -19.64 19.53 -18.30
N GLY A 204 -18.45 18.93 -18.17
CA GLY A 204 -17.22 19.36 -18.86
C GLY A 204 -16.56 20.63 -18.28
N LYS A 205 -17.05 21.15 -17.16
CA LYS A 205 -16.47 22.33 -16.50
C LYS A 205 -15.41 21.96 -15.47
N PHE A 206 -15.47 20.77 -14.90
CA PHE A 206 -14.48 20.30 -13.94
C PHE A 206 -13.34 19.58 -14.67
N ARG A 207 -12.11 19.97 -14.37
CA ARG A 207 -10.88 19.38 -14.92
C ARG A 207 -10.13 18.54 -13.89
N SER A 208 -10.50 18.68 -12.62
CA SER A 208 -9.90 17.96 -11.50
C SER A 208 -10.99 17.27 -10.69
N THR A 209 -10.66 16.12 -10.12
CA THR A 209 -11.49 15.54 -9.07
C THR A 209 -11.32 16.35 -7.80
N VAL A 210 -12.41 16.66 -7.13
CA VAL A 210 -12.38 17.39 -5.86
C VAL A 210 -12.91 16.47 -4.76
N PHE A 211 -12.17 16.35 -3.66
CA PHE A 211 -12.61 15.69 -2.44
C PHE A 211 -12.76 16.71 -1.32
N LEU A 212 -13.86 16.60 -0.56
CA LEU A 212 -14.13 17.39 0.64
C LEU A 212 -14.30 16.42 1.81
N TYR A 213 -13.47 16.57 2.84
CA TYR A 213 -13.53 15.75 4.05
C TYR A 213 -12.89 16.48 5.23
N ASP A 214 -13.41 16.25 6.42
CA ASP A 214 -12.97 16.92 7.66
C ASP A 214 -12.98 18.46 7.52
N ASP A 215 -11.80 19.07 7.49
CA ASP A 215 -11.55 20.51 7.25
C ASP A 215 -10.68 20.72 5.98
N THR A 216 -10.72 19.77 5.06
CA THR A 216 -9.78 19.65 3.95
C THR A 216 -10.50 19.59 2.61
N VAL A 217 -9.96 20.32 1.64
CA VAL A 217 -10.31 20.23 0.23
C VAL A 217 -9.11 19.72 -0.55
N MET A 218 -9.27 18.62 -1.27
CA MET A 218 -8.23 18.03 -2.10
C MET A 218 -8.63 18.13 -3.56
N TYR A 219 -7.73 18.64 -4.38
CA TYR A 219 -7.87 18.73 -5.83
C TYR A 219 -6.91 17.75 -6.48
N ILE A 220 -7.45 16.78 -7.20
CA ILE A 220 -6.69 15.75 -7.91
C ILE A 220 -6.75 16.07 -9.39
N SER A 221 -5.63 16.45 -9.99
CA SER A 221 -5.55 16.76 -11.43
C SER A 221 -5.75 15.50 -12.28
N SER A 222 -5.95 15.69 -13.58
CA SER A 222 -5.81 14.59 -14.54
C SER A 222 -4.38 14.03 -14.51
N LYS A 223 -4.21 12.82 -15.03
CA LYS A 223 -2.89 12.16 -15.09
C LYS A 223 -1.88 12.98 -15.87
N ASP A 224 -2.32 13.66 -16.92
CA ASP A 224 -1.43 14.46 -17.78
C ASP A 224 -0.77 15.62 -17.03
N ASN A 225 -1.48 16.21 -16.05
CA ASN A 225 -0.94 17.27 -15.20
C ASN A 225 -0.22 16.75 -13.95
N GLY A 226 -0.57 15.55 -13.49
CA GLY A 226 0.16 14.75 -12.51
C GLY A 226 0.37 15.38 -11.13
N TYR A 227 -0.62 16.07 -10.55
CA TYR A 227 -0.50 16.64 -9.19
C TYR A 227 -1.76 16.47 -8.32
N VAL A 228 -1.55 16.52 -7.02
CA VAL A 228 -2.61 16.70 -6.01
C VAL A 228 -2.30 17.96 -5.20
N LEU A 229 -3.27 18.84 -5.07
CA LEU A 229 -3.24 20.00 -4.19
C LEU A 229 -4.17 19.74 -3.01
N VAL A 230 -3.67 19.85 -1.80
CA VAL A 230 -4.43 19.70 -0.56
C VAL A 230 -4.46 21.01 0.19
N VAL A 231 -5.66 21.53 0.44
CA VAL A 231 -5.89 22.76 1.22
C VAL A 231 -6.59 22.38 2.51
N LYS A 232 -5.90 22.50 3.63
CA LYS A 232 -6.46 22.29 4.96
C LYS A 232 -6.80 23.65 5.56
N SER A 233 -8.08 23.99 5.57
CA SER A 233 -8.62 25.26 6.07
C SER A 233 -10.11 25.10 6.31
N ALA A 234 -10.56 25.36 7.53
CA ALA A 234 -11.99 25.28 7.87
C ALA A 234 -12.82 26.25 7.02
N GLU A 235 -12.39 27.51 6.87
CA GLU A 235 -13.10 28.52 6.08
C GLU A 235 -13.21 28.11 4.61
N HIS A 236 -12.11 27.62 4.03
CA HIS A 236 -12.12 27.14 2.64
C HIS A 236 -13.00 25.91 2.46
N PHE A 237 -12.94 24.98 3.42
CA PHE A 237 -13.79 23.80 3.43
C PHE A 237 -15.27 24.18 3.50
N GLU A 238 -15.66 25.05 4.42
CA GLU A 238 -17.07 25.48 4.57
C GLU A 238 -17.60 26.16 3.31
N MET A 239 -16.80 27.03 2.69
CA MET A 239 -17.16 27.63 1.41
C MET A 239 -17.37 26.58 0.31
N MET A 240 -16.42 25.67 0.12
CA MET A 240 -16.51 24.63 -0.88
C MET A 240 -17.64 23.63 -0.58
N LYS A 241 -17.88 23.36 0.68
CA LYS A 241 -18.99 22.51 1.13
C LYS A 241 -20.35 23.12 0.81
N ALA A 242 -20.52 24.41 1.01
CA ALA A 242 -21.76 25.12 0.63
C ALA A 242 -22.01 25.06 -0.89
N ILE A 243 -20.96 25.23 -1.70
CA ILE A 243 -21.03 25.10 -3.15
C ILE A 243 -21.41 23.64 -3.52
N TYR A 244 -20.75 22.66 -2.91
CA TYR A 244 -21.02 21.25 -3.15
C TYR A 244 -22.47 20.88 -2.80
N ASP A 245 -22.98 21.30 -1.63
CA ASP A 245 -24.33 20.97 -1.19
C ASP A 245 -25.40 21.61 -2.09
N THR A 246 -25.14 22.80 -2.63
CA THR A 246 -26.00 23.43 -3.63
C THR A 246 -26.05 22.63 -4.93
N LEU A 247 -24.88 22.19 -5.42
CA LEU A 247 -24.79 21.31 -6.59
C LEU A 247 -25.47 19.97 -6.33
N TRP A 248 -25.26 19.39 -5.14
CA TRP A 248 -25.89 18.13 -4.76
C TRP A 248 -27.42 18.23 -4.75
N ALA A 249 -27.97 19.33 -4.23
CA ALA A 249 -29.41 19.54 -4.20
C ALA A 249 -30.04 19.65 -5.59
N THR A 250 -29.31 20.21 -6.56
CA THR A 250 -29.77 20.42 -7.94
C THR A 250 -29.41 19.28 -8.90
N ALA A 251 -28.55 18.35 -8.44
CA ALA A 251 -28.09 17.22 -9.25
C ALA A 251 -29.18 16.17 -9.46
N GLY A 252 -29.20 15.58 -10.66
CA GLY A 252 -30.12 14.53 -11.04
C GLY A 252 -29.83 13.16 -10.41
N SER A 253 -30.83 12.29 -10.33
CA SER A 253 -30.59 10.89 -9.95
C SER A 253 -29.68 10.20 -10.96
N ALA A 254 -28.77 9.34 -10.48
CA ALA A 254 -27.91 8.52 -11.33
C ALA A 254 -28.63 7.33 -12.01
N ARG A 255 -29.97 7.26 -11.89
CA ARG A 255 -30.82 6.20 -12.50
C ARG A 255 -31.02 6.44 -13.98
#